data_e32ac571207d6fee8aaeeed6b53d29f2
#
_entry.id   e32ac571207d6fee8aaeeed6b53d29f2
#
_cell.length_a   1.000
_cell.length_b   1.000
_cell.length_c   1.000
_cell.angle_alpha   90.00
_cell.angle_beta   90.00
_cell.angle_gamma   90.00
#
_symmetry.space_group_name_H-M   'P 1'
#
loop_
_entity.id
_entity.type
_entity.pdbx_description
1 polymer ?
#
loop_
_entity_poly.entity_id
_entity_poly.type
_entity_poly.pdbx_seq_one_letter_code
_entity_poly.pdbx_strand_id
1 'polypeptide(L)'
;TTMTDILKPVFNSMRKGNVRYSKGGLNPTGASCVITDEMGNDKLIGKCHRAVWYSKTGVPRTNLPDDQTFIKFAVGHAMEDNFQTHWNRMGVLIEGNIPLREDISNGDPRGELIISGEVDGLLRDFEMNEEGEITRISSTKAIGMEMKTNRGFFAKKEVYGIGNKRYPTGHPKMDHVMQTALYLRMRWKLEEYYGVEIDSFRIVYCQVDDGLTTYFDISLSDGYSGEVIIKDRNGDRIQPDALASLEAGLDLKRIGGLTIENIMDRYYMMQDYLQDVENPPPRNYQLRYDEETFEKKLAAGEISKTGAANWEKKPLAQVGDWQCRYCDWKNHCLPYGVLTEKVEAGLLTEEAALGQLGIVGFGS
;
A
#
# COMPACT_ATOMS: atom_id res chain seq x y z
N THR A 1 33.64 -15.43 29.38
CA THR A 1 32.19 -15.64 29.18
C THR A 1 31.73 -14.63 28.10
N THR A 2 31.63 -15.08 26.86
CA THR A 2 31.04 -14.29 25.78
C THR A 2 29.60 -13.98 26.16
N MET A 3 29.29 -12.71 26.29
CA MET A 3 27.92 -12.25 26.50
C MET A 3 27.08 -12.74 25.33
N THR A 4 26.14 -13.62 25.55
CA THR A 4 25.28 -14.19 24.50
C THR A 4 24.39 -13.07 23.95
N ASP A 5 24.46 -12.80 22.68
CA ASP A 5 23.56 -11.85 22.01
C ASP A 5 22.12 -12.40 22.08
N ILE A 6 21.35 -11.88 23.04
CA ILE A 6 19.96 -12.32 23.29
C ILE A 6 18.99 -11.84 22.20
N LEU A 7 19.36 -10.87 21.38
CA LEU A 7 18.48 -10.33 20.32
C LEU A 7 18.44 -11.23 19.10
N LYS A 8 19.54 -11.87 18.76
CA LYS A 8 19.62 -12.75 17.59
C LYS A 8 18.60 -13.89 17.58
N PRO A 9 18.37 -14.64 18.68
CA PRO A 9 17.29 -15.63 18.74
C PRO A 9 15.90 -15.02 18.60
N VAL A 10 15.66 -13.82 19.16
CA VAL A 10 14.38 -13.12 19.07
C VAL A 10 14.08 -12.77 17.62
N PHE A 11 15.02 -12.16 16.90
CA PHE A 11 14.84 -11.83 15.48
C PHE A 11 14.68 -13.08 14.61
N ASN A 12 15.40 -14.17 14.91
CA ASN A 12 15.20 -15.44 14.21
C ASN A 12 13.79 -16.01 14.43
N SER A 13 13.25 -15.88 15.63
CA SER A 13 11.87 -16.27 15.95
C SER A 13 10.86 -15.42 15.19
N MET A 14 11.04 -14.09 15.17
CA MET A 14 10.19 -13.17 14.41
C MET A 14 10.19 -13.49 12.91
N ARG A 15 11.36 -13.77 12.32
CA ARG A 15 11.46 -14.17 10.90
C ARG A 15 10.69 -15.46 10.61
N LYS A 16 10.77 -16.47 11.48
CA LYS A 16 10.04 -17.73 11.32
C LYS A 16 8.53 -17.55 11.46
N GLY A 17 8.08 -16.69 12.37
CA GLY A 17 6.66 -16.39 12.56
C GLY A 17 6.03 -15.60 11.40
N ASN A 18 6.83 -14.89 10.62
CA ASN A 18 6.35 -14.09 9.49
C ASN A 18 6.33 -14.83 8.13
N VAL A 19 6.45 -16.14 8.12
CA VAL A 19 6.24 -16.93 6.90
C VAL A 19 4.75 -16.97 6.59
N ARG A 20 4.27 -15.98 5.83
CA ARG A 20 2.89 -15.98 5.32
C ARG A 20 2.82 -16.90 4.11
N TYR A 21 2.12 -18.01 4.24
CA TYR A 21 1.76 -18.85 3.12
C TYR A 21 0.63 -18.17 2.33
N SER A 22 0.79 -18.08 1.01
CA SER A 22 -0.31 -17.61 0.14
C SER A 22 -1.48 -18.59 0.26
N LYS A 23 -2.64 -18.12 0.73
CA LYS A 23 -3.88 -18.92 0.81
C LYS A 23 -4.57 -19.09 -0.55
N GLY A 24 -3.87 -18.79 -1.65
CA GLY A 24 -4.43 -18.71 -3.00
C GLY A 24 -5.23 -17.41 -3.20
N GLY A 25 -5.50 -17.05 -4.45
CA GLY A 25 -6.20 -15.81 -4.81
C GLY A 25 -5.32 -14.56 -4.73
N LEU A 26 -5.88 -13.43 -5.15
CA LEU A 26 -5.25 -12.11 -5.07
C LEU A 26 -5.61 -11.45 -3.74
N ASN A 27 -4.79 -10.53 -3.26
CA ASN A 27 -4.96 -9.91 -1.95
C ASN A 27 -5.32 -8.42 -2.09
N PRO A 28 -6.15 -7.85 -1.21
CA PRO A 28 -6.47 -6.41 -1.23
C PRO A 28 -5.25 -5.51 -1.15
N THR A 29 -4.19 -5.91 -0.44
CA THR A 29 -2.90 -5.20 -0.38
C THR A 29 -2.13 -5.15 -1.70
N GLY A 30 -2.57 -5.92 -2.69
CA GLY A 30 -2.08 -5.88 -4.07
C GLY A 30 -2.80 -4.87 -4.95
N ALA A 31 -3.73 -4.10 -4.40
CA ALA A 31 -4.55 -3.16 -5.14
C ALA A 31 -3.74 -2.09 -5.87
N SER A 32 -4.20 -1.77 -7.05
CA SER A 32 -3.69 -0.69 -7.88
C SER A 32 -4.78 -0.16 -8.79
N CYS A 33 -4.60 1.03 -9.32
CA CYS A 33 -5.42 1.58 -10.39
C CYS A 33 -4.53 2.28 -11.42
N VAL A 34 -5.08 2.53 -12.60
CA VAL A 34 -4.42 3.34 -13.62
C VAL A 34 -5.08 4.70 -13.66
N ILE A 35 -4.24 5.73 -13.71
CA ILE A 35 -4.62 7.09 -13.99
C ILE A 35 -4.11 7.43 -15.37
N THR A 36 -4.97 8.00 -16.19
CA THR A 36 -4.60 8.51 -17.51
C THR A 36 -4.48 10.02 -17.44
N ASP A 37 -3.33 10.57 -17.83
CA ASP A 37 -3.10 12.01 -17.87
C ASP A 37 -3.82 12.68 -19.05
N GLU A 38 -3.79 14.02 -19.11
CA GLU A 38 -4.45 14.80 -20.18
C GLU A 38 -3.88 14.49 -21.58
N MET A 39 -2.68 13.91 -21.66
CA MET A 39 -2.03 13.51 -22.92
C MET A 39 -2.32 12.05 -23.29
N GLY A 40 -3.11 11.34 -22.47
CA GLY A 40 -3.44 9.93 -22.70
C GLY A 40 -2.38 8.95 -22.22
N ASN A 41 -1.41 9.38 -21.38
CA ASN A 41 -0.42 8.49 -20.82
C ASN A 41 -0.95 7.85 -19.53
N ASP A 42 -0.87 6.54 -19.46
CA ASP A 42 -1.28 5.77 -18.30
C ASP A 42 -0.20 5.74 -17.22
N LYS A 43 -0.59 5.97 -15.99
CA LYS A 43 0.26 5.84 -14.81
C LYS A 43 -0.37 4.94 -13.76
N LEU A 44 0.40 3.97 -13.27
CA LEU A 44 -0.02 3.10 -12.19
C LEU A 44 0.11 3.81 -10.84
N ILE A 45 -0.90 3.66 -10.01
CA ILE A 45 -0.88 3.98 -8.58
C ILE A 45 -1.10 2.69 -7.79
N GLY A 46 -0.43 2.56 -6.65
CA GLY A 46 -0.54 1.39 -5.79
C GLY A 46 0.49 0.32 -6.10
N LYS A 47 0.12 -0.95 -6.01
CA LYS A 47 1.07 -2.06 -6.07
C LYS A 47 1.56 -2.34 -7.49
N CYS A 48 2.87 -2.54 -7.64
CA CYS A 48 3.46 -2.94 -8.92
C CYS A 48 3.00 -4.35 -9.32
N HIS A 49 2.50 -4.52 -10.54
CA HIS A 49 2.03 -5.80 -11.07
C HIS A 49 3.14 -6.86 -11.07
N ARG A 50 4.36 -6.48 -11.46
CA ARG A 50 5.50 -7.39 -11.45
C ARG A 50 5.84 -7.90 -10.05
N ALA A 51 5.71 -7.06 -9.02
CA ALA A 51 5.90 -7.49 -7.63
C ALA A 51 4.81 -8.47 -7.17
N VAL A 52 3.56 -8.23 -7.56
CA VAL A 52 2.45 -9.17 -7.31
C VAL A 52 2.69 -10.49 -8.03
N TRP A 53 3.09 -10.43 -9.30
CA TRP A 53 3.41 -11.61 -10.11
C TRP A 53 4.54 -12.44 -9.48
N TYR A 54 5.67 -11.84 -9.09
CA TYR A 54 6.75 -12.55 -8.39
C TYR A 54 6.26 -13.22 -7.11
N SER A 55 5.43 -12.52 -6.33
CA SER A 55 4.84 -13.08 -5.11
C SER A 55 3.99 -14.32 -5.38
N LYS A 56 3.21 -14.30 -6.45
CA LYS A 56 2.24 -15.37 -6.78
C LYS A 56 2.86 -16.53 -7.54
N THR A 57 3.92 -16.28 -8.29
CA THR A 57 4.66 -17.35 -9.02
C THR A 57 5.77 -17.98 -8.18
N GLY A 58 5.89 -17.60 -6.90
CA GLY A 58 6.83 -18.22 -5.97
C GLY A 58 8.29 -17.81 -6.18
N VAL A 59 8.55 -16.71 -6.87
CA VAL A 59 9.91 -16.19 -7.05
C VAL A 59 10.49 -15.80 -5.68
N PRO A 60 11.68 -16.27 -5.31
CA PRO A 60 12.28 -15.97 -4.01
C PRO A 60 12.50 -14.46 -3.81
N ARG A 61 12.27 -13.97 -2.60
CA ARG A 61 12.56 -12.58 -2.25
C ARG A 61 14.07 -12.34 -2.19
N THR A 62 14.52 -11.22 -2.76
CA THR A 62 15.94 -10.80 -2.77
C THR A 62 16.23 -9.64 -1.85
N ASN A 63 15.20 -8.97 -1.35
CA ASN A 63 15.31 -7.84 -0.43
C ASN A 63 14.47 -8.14 0.81
N LEU A 64 14.98 -9.02 1.67
CA LEU A 64 14.29 -9.43 2.90
C LEU A 64 14.24 -8.26 3.90
N PRO A 65 13.15 -8.18 4.70
CA PRO A 65 13.07 -7.25 5.80
C PRO A 65 14.25 -7.41 6.76
N ASP A 66 14.83 -6.30 7.17
CA ASP A 66 15.84 -6.26 8.23
C ASP A 66 15.20 -6.38 9.63
N ASP A 67 16.05 -6.50 10.66
CA ASP A 67 15.59 -6.65 12.05
C ASP A 67 14.75 -5.45 12.51
N GLN A 68 15.09 -4.24 12.04
CA GLN A 68 14.30 -3.04 12.37
C GLN A 68 12.91 -3.09 11.75
N THR A 69 12.77 -3.65 10.56
CA THR A 69 11.49 -3.82 9.88
C THR A 69 10.60 -4.84 10.62
N PHE A 70 11.19 -5.92 11.16
CA PHE A 70 10.44 -6.86 12.01
C PHE A 70 9.93 -6.21 13.30
N ILE A 71 10.72 -5.35 13.93
CA ILE A 71 10.25 -4.56 15.09
C ILE A 71 9.08 -3.64 14.69
N LYS A 72 9.15 -2.99 13.52
CA LYS A 72 8.05 -2.15 13.04
C LYS A 72 6.76 -2.96 12.84
N PHE A 73 6.85 -4.17 12.29
CA PHE A 73 5.70 -5.07 12.17
C PHE A 73 5.13 -5.46 13.53
N ALA A 74 6.00 -5.84 14.48
CA ALA A 74 5.56 -6.18 15.83
C ALA A 74 4.85 -5.02 16.56
N VAL A 75 5.34 -3.80 16.38
CA VAL A 75 4.67 -2.59 16.91
C VAL A 75 3.30 -2.39 16.24
N GLY A 76 3.19 -2.62 14.92
CA GLY A 76 1.92 -2.55 14.20
C GLY A 76 0.88 -3.49 14.80
N HIS A 77 1.22 -4.77 14.95
CA HIS A 77 0.34 -5.77 15.55
C HIS A 77 -0.01 -5.46 17.00
N ALA A 78 0.96 -5.01 17.82
CA ALA A 78 0.68 -4.64 19.21
C ALA A 78 -0.31 -3.47 19.33
N MET A 79 -0.25 -2.50 18.41
CA MET A 79 -1.23 -1.40 18.34
C MET A 79 -2.61 -1.91 17.97
N GLU A 80 -2.71 -2.78 16.97
CA GLU A 80 -3.95 -3.41 16.55
C GLU A 80 -4.60 -4.20 17.71
N ASP A 81 -3.85 -5.09 18.35
CA ASP A 81 -4.30 -5.86 19.53
C ASP A 81 -4.77 -4.95 20.66
N ASN A 82 -4.08 -3.83 20.88
CA ASN A 82 -4.44 -2.85 21.88
C ASN A 82 -5.80 -2.20 21.58
N PHE A 83 -6.01 -1.75 20.34
CA PHE A 83 -7.29 -1.17 19.92
C PHE A 83 -8.43 -2.19 20.01
N GLN A 84 -8.23 -3.42 19.53
CA GLN A 84 -9.24 -4.48 19.63
C GLN A 84 -9.61 -4.77 21.11
N THR A 85 -8.62 -4.78 22.00
CA THR A 85 -8.85 -4.95 23.46
C THR A 85 -9.75 -3.84 24.01
N HIS A 86 -9.52 -2.58 23.62
CA HIS A 86 -10.33 -1.47 24.09
C HIS A 86 -11.73 -1.46 23.45
N TRP A 87 -11.86 -1.75 22.16
CA TRP A 87 -13.17 -1.89 21.52
C TRP A 87 -14.03 -3.00 22.14
N ASN A 88 -13.38 -4.10 22.53
CA ASN A 88 -14.06 -5.17 23.25
C ASN A 88 -14.52 -4.71 24.65
N ARG A 89 -13.68 -4.00 25.40
CA ARG A 89 -14.05 -3.43 26.72
C ARG A 89 -15.18 -2.40 26.62
N MET A 90 -15.24 -1.64 25.54
CA MET A 90 -16.31 -0.69 25.23
C MET A 90 -17.62 -1.41 24.83
N GLY A 91 -17.57 -2.70 24.51
CA GLY A 91 -18.72 -3.49 24.05
C GLY A 91 -19.14 -3.23 22.62
N VAL A 92 -18.29 -2.57 21.82
CA VAL A 92 -18.58 -2.25 20.42
C VAL A 92 -17.96 -3.23 19.42
N LEU A 93 -16.94 -4.00 19.82
CA LEU A 93 -16.32 -5.00 18.95
C LEU A 93 -17.29 -6.14 18.67
N ILE A 94 -17.56 -6.39 17.37
CA ILE A 94 -18.26 -7.60 16.93
C ILE A 94 -17.25 -8.73 16.78
N GLU A 95 -16.19 -8.50 15.98
CA GLU A 95 -15.12 -9.48 15.73
C GLU A 95 -13.86 -8.78 15.26
N GLY A 96 -12.69 -9.34 15.56
CA GLY A 96 -11.37 -8.89 15.09
C GLY A 96 -10.71 -9.91 14.18
N ASN A 97 -9.78 -9.46 13.32
CA ASN A 97 -8.98 -10.31 12.42
C ASN A 97 -9.84 -11.27 11.57
N ILE A 98 -10.82 -10.72 10.86
CA ILE A 98 -11.84 -11.49 10.12
C ILE A 98 -11.30 -11.89 8.75
N PRO A 99 -11.06 -13.19 8.49
CA PRO A 99 -10.62 -13.64 7.19
C PRO A 99 -11.78 -13.55 6.18
N LEU A 100 -11.50 -12.97 5.02
CA LEU A 100 -12.41 -12.90 3.88
C LEU A 100 -11.78 -13.58 2.66
N ARG A 101 -12.59 -14.34 1.93
CA ARG A 101 -12.23 -14.89 0.63
C ARG A 101 -13.48 -15.02 -0.22
N GLU A 102 -13.62 -14.11 -1.18
CA GLU A 102 -14.85 -13.98 -1.95
C GLU A 102 -14.57 -13.78 -3.44
N ASP A 103 -15.51 -14.26 -4.25
CA ASP A 103 -15.61 -13.85 -5.65
C ASP A 103 -16.29 -12.49 -5.72
N ILE A 104 -15.55 -11.49 -6.16
CA ILE A 104 -16.06 -10.12 -6.29
C ILE A 104 -16.51 -9.76 -7.71
N SER A 105 -16.47 -10.71 -8.65
CA SER A 105 -16.79 -10.50 -10.06
C SER A 105 -18.25 -10.09 -10.29
N ASN A 106 -19.16 -10.61 -9.46
CA ASN A 106 -20.60 -10.36 -9.59
C ASN A 106 -21.15 -10.63 -11.01
N GLY A 107 -20.68 -11.73 -11.63
CA GLY A 107 -21.11 -12.12 -12.97
C GLY A 107 -20.41 -11.37 -14.11
N ASP A 108 -19.26 -10.77 -13.87
CA ASP A 108 -18.41 -10.18 -14.91
C ASP A 108 -18.07 -11.22 -15.98
N PRO A 109 -18.23 -10.92 -17.28
CA PRO A 109 -17.97 -11.87 -18.38
C PRO A 109 -16.50 -12.34 -18.46
N ARG A 110 -15.57 -11.65 -17.80
CA ARG A 110 -14.17 -12.07 -17.69
C ARG A 110 -13.97 -13.26 -16.73
N GLY A 111 -14.99 -13.61 -15.97
CA GLY A 111 -14.98 -14.75 -15.07
C GLY A 111 -14.80 -14.38 -13.60
N GLU A 112 -14.56 -15.39 -12.78
CA GLU A 112 -14.40 -15.22 -11.32
C GLU A 112 -13.16 -14.38 -10.98
N LEU A 113 -13.31 -13.51 -9.97
CA LEU A 113 -12.24 -12.73 -9.40
C LEU A 113 -12.18 -12.96 -7.88
N ILE A 114 -11.39 -13.96 -7.48
CA ILE A 114 -11.25 -14.33 -6.07
C ILE A 114 -10.27 -13.41 -5.37
N ILE A 115 -10.75 -12.65 -4.39
CA ILE A 115 -9.92 -11.83 -3.50
C ILE A 115 -9.93 -12.44 -2.09
N SER A 116 -8.74 -12.51 -1.49
CA SER A 116 -8.53 -13.07 -0.16
C SER A 116 -7.76 -12.09 0.72
N GLY A 117 -8.33 -11.73 1.87
CA GLY A 117 -7.74 -10.77 2.82
C GLY A 117 -8.21 -11.03 4.25
N GLU A 118 -7.89 -10.10 5.12
CA GLU A 118 -8.28 -10.10 6.52
C GLU A 118 -8.66 -8.67 6.92
N VAL A 119 -9.84 -8.51 7.48
CA VAL A 119 -10.32 -7.23 8.02
C VAL A 119 -9.89 -7.14 9.47
N ASP A 120 -9.26 -6.03 9.86
CA ASP A 120 -8.69 -5.87 11.20
C ASP A 120 -9.76 -5.81 12.30
N GLY A 121 -10.98 -5.37 11.97
CA GLY A 121 -12.08 -5.40 12.92
C GLY A 121 -13.42 -5.00 12.33
N LEU A 122 -14.50 -5.44 12.99
CA LEU A 122 -15.86 -5.04 12.75
C LEU A 122 -16.46 -4.50 14.04
N LEU A 123 -16.85 -3.24 14.05
CA LEU A 123 -17.42 -2.58 15.22
C LEU A 123 -18.90 -2.26 14.98
N ARG A 124 -19.73 -2.41 16.02
CA ARG A 124 -21.07 -1.80 16.01
C ARG A 124 -20.96 -0.30 15.94
N ASP A 125 -21.79 0.33 15.15
CA ASP A 125 -21.91 1.78 15.15
C ASP A 125 -22.44 2.28 16.49
N PHE A 126 -22.00 3.45 16.96
CA PHE A 126 -22.34 3.98 18.27
C PHE A 126 -22.41 5.50 18.29
N GLU A 127 -23.17 6.01 19.24
CA GLU A 127 -23.26 7.45 19.54
C GLU A 127 -22.50 7.75 20.84
N MET A 128 -21.90 8.94 20.91
CA MET A 128 -21.17 9.42 22.09
C MET A 128 -21.71 10.78 22.52
N ASN A 129 -21.59 11.08 23.81
CA ASN A 129 -21.78 12.44 24.35
C ASN A 129 -20.52 13.30 24.15
N GLU A 130 -20.56 14.55 24.58
CA GLU A 130 -19.42 15.49 24.47
C GLU A 130 -18.20 15.06 25.31
N GLU A 131 -18.43 14.28 26.37
CA GLU A 131 -17.39 13.74 27.22
C GLU A 131 -16.71 12.49 26.63
N GLY A 132 -17.20 11.98 25.46
CA GLY A 132 -16.67 10.80 24.77
C GLY A 132 -17.18 9.47 25.35
N GLU A 133 -18.23 9.50 26.18
CA GLU A 133 -18.89 8.29 26.69
C GLU A 133 -19.91 7.77 25.68
N ILE A 134 -19.94 6.45 25.47
CA ILE A 134 -20.91 5.80 24.60
C ILE A 134 -22.30 5.87 25.23
N THR A 135 -23.22 6.52 24.51
CA THR A 135 -24.63 6.67 24.95
C THR A 135 -25.55 5.65 24.30
N ARG A 136 -25.17 5.13 23.13
CA ARG A 136 -25.97 4.16 22.39
C ARG A 136 -25.05 3.32 21.49
N ILE A 137 -25.34 2.02 21.42
CA ILE A 137 -24.71 1.09 20.48
C ILE A 137 -25.78 0.56 19.55
N SER A 138 -25.53 0.62 18.22
CA SER A 138 -26.45 0.10 17.22
C SER A 138 -26.52 -1.42 17.28
N SER A 139 -27.71 -1.98 17.14
CA SER A 139 -27.90 -3.42 16.99
C SER A 139 -27.83 -3.89 15.53
N THR A 140 -27.98 -2.97 14.58
CA THR A 140 -28.15 -3.29 13.15
C THR A 140 -27.09 -2.68 12.25
N LYS A 141 -26.35 -1.67 12.72
CA LYS A 141 -25.30 -0.99 11.95
C LYS A 141 -23.91 -1.28 12.49
N ALA A 142 -22.97 -1.45 11.56
CA ALA A 142 -21.57 -1.67 11.88
C ALA A 142 -20.67 -0.88 10.92
N ILE A 143 -19.43 -0.70 11.33
CA ILE A 143 -18.36 -0.10 10.55
C ILE A 143 -17.17 -1.05 10.53
N GLY A 144 -16.61 -1.30 9.34
CA GLY A 144 -15.37 -2.06 9.20
C GLY A 144 -14.17 -1.21 9.57
N MET A 145 -13.13 -1.84 10.11
CA MET A 145 -11.92 -1.18 10.57
C MET A 145 -10.70 -1.69 9.83
N GLU A 146 -9.83 -0.78 9.44
CA GLU A 146 -8.49 -1.03 8.90
C GLU A 146 -7.48 -0.20 9.69
N MET A 147 -6.53 -0.85 10.33
CA MET A 147 -5.54 -0.20 11.19
C MET A 147 -4.22 -0.02 10.46
N LYS A 148 -3.63 1.17 10.53
CA LYS A 148 -2.33 1.46 9.92
C LYS A 148 -1.42 2.21 10.88
N THR A 149 -0.23 1.67 11.12
CA THR A 149 0.83 2.39 11.82
C THR A 149 1.76 3.06 10.82
N ASN A 150 2.24 4.24 11.18
CA ASN A 150 3.20 4.98 10.38
C ASN A 150 4.24 5.69 11.25
N ARG A 151 5.25 6.29 10.60
CA ARG A 151 6.37 6.97 11.26
C ARG A 151 6.89 8.11 10.42
N GLY A 152 7.57 9.05 11.10
CA GLY A 152 8.39 10.08 10.49
C GLY A 152 7.63 11.29 9.97
N PHE A 153 8.43 12.24 9.51
CA PHE A 153 7.95 13.58 9.14
C PHE A 153 6.95 13.59 7.96
N PHE A 154 7.21 12.77 6.94
CA PHE A 154 6.31 12.71 5.78
C PHE A 154 4.92 12.21 6.15
N ALA A 155 4.83 11.19 7.01
CA ALA A 155 3.55 10.71 7.50
C ALA A 155 2.82 11.80 8.30
N LYS A 156 3.52 12.60 9.12
CA LYS A 156 2.95 13.74 9.85
C LYS A 156 2.31 14.75 8.91
N LYS A 157 3.01 15.08 7.83
CA LYS A 157 2.52 16.05 6.85
C LYS A 157 1.38 15.50 6.01
N GLU A 158 1.49 14.29 5.51
CA GLU A 158 0.52 13.68 4.59
C GLU A 158 -0.72 13.21 5.33
N VAL A 159 -0.55 12.30 6.28
CA VAL A 159 -1.66 11.60 6.91
C VAL A 159 -2.33 12.43 8.01
N TYR A 160 -1.56 13.22 8.75
CA TYR A 160 -2.11 14.02 9.87
C TYR A 160 -2.27 15.50 9.53
N GLY A 161 -1.85 15.94 8.36
CA GLY A 161 -2.02 17.32 7.88
C GLY A 161 -1.09 18.34 8.52
N ILE A 162 -0.12 17.93 9.35
CA ILE A 162 0.76 18.84 10.06
C ILE A 162 1.66 19.60 9.09
N GLY A 163 1.41 20.90 8.95
CA GLY A 163 2.10 21.74 7.98
C GLY A 163 1.68 21.52 6.52
N ASN A 164 0.62 20.77 6.28
CA ASN A 164 0.04 20.58 4.95
C ASN A 164 -1.06 21.60 4.70
N LYS A 165 -0.78 22.60 3.86
CA LYS A 165 -1.75 23.66 3.54
C LYS A 165 -2.90 23.18 2.66
N ARG A 166 -2.69 22.14 1.83
CA ARG A 166 -3.72 21.60 0.93
C ARG A 166 -4.68 20.66 1.64
N TYR A 167 -4.16 19.86 2.55
CA TYR A 167 -4.94 18.93 3.37
C TYR A 167 -4.62 19.15 4.86
N PRO A 168 -5.21 20.15 5.50
CA PRO A 168 -4.89 20.47 6.91
C PRO A 168 -5.36 19.37 7.88
N THR A 169 -6.32 18.54 7.50
CA THR A 169 -6.77 17.36 8.24
C THR A 169 -6.02 16.09 7.86
N GLY A 170 -5.07 16.19 6.90
CA GLY A 170 -4.37 15.07 6.30
C GLY A 170 -5.18 14.36 5.20
N HIS A 171 -4.60 13.30 4.66
CA HIS A 171 -5.26 12.44 3.70
C HIS A 171 -4.76 10.99 3.83
N PRO A 172 -5.57 9.97 3.48
CA PRO A 172 -5.14 8.59 3.52
C PRO A 172 -4.17 8.29 2.36
N LYS A 173 -3.43 7.20 2.47
CA LYS A 173 -2.64 6.67 1.35
C LYS A 173 -3.53 5.92 0.38
N MET A 174 -3.27 6.08 -0.90
CA MET A 174 -4.13 5.52 -1.96
C MET A 174 -4.16 3.99 -1.97
N ASP A 175 -3.05 3.32 -1.67
CA ASP A 175 -3.01 1.87 -1.53
C ASP A 175 -3.92 1.36 -0.41
N HIS A 176 -3.99 2.07 0.71
CA HIS A 176 -4.91 1.73 1.81
C HIS A 176 -6.37 2.03 1.44
N VAL A 177 -6.63 3.11 0.70
CA VAL A 177 -7.98 3.42 0.19
C VAL A 177 -8.48 2.31 -0.74
N MET A 178 -7.65 1.88 -1.70
CA MET A 178 -8.01 0.82 -2.63
C MET A 178 -8.19 -0.53 -1.93
N GLN A 179 -7.33 -0.85 -0.96
CA GLN A 179 -7.48 -2.04 -0.12
C GLN A 179 -8.84 -2.03 0.60
N THR A 180 -9.19 -0.92 1.22
CA THR A 180 -10.45 -0.75 1.97
C THR A 180 -11.67 -0.78 1.04
N ALA A 181 -11.57 -0.22 -0.17
CA ALA A 181 -12.63 -0.30 -1.17
C ALA A 181 -12.95 -1.75 -1.59
N LEU A 182 -11.92 -2.61 -1.65
CA LEU A 182 -12.13 -4.05 -1.90
C LEU A 182 -12.82 -4.74 -0.73
N TYR A 183 -12.55 -4.38 0.52
CA TYR A 183 -13.31 -4.89 1.66
C TYR A 183 -14.78 -4.44 1.62
N LEU A 184 -15.04 -3.21 1.22
CA LEU A 184 -16.40 -2.73 0.98
C LEU A 184 -17.11 -3.53 -0.13
N ARG A 185 -16.38 -3.91 -1.17
CA ARG A 185 -16.92 -4.77 -2.22
C ARG A 185 -17.28 -6.17 -1.70
N MET A 186 -16.58 -6.68 -0.70
CA MET A 186 -16.80 -7.99 -0.09
C MET A 186 -17.74 -7.95 1.14
N ARG A 187 -18.16 -6.77 1.59
CA ARG A 187 -18.86 -6.59 2.88
C ARG A 187 -20.15 -7.37 3.03
N TRP A 188 -20.81 -7.69 1.91
CA TRP A 188 -22.05 -8.48 1.92
C TRP A 188 -21.93 -9.78 2.73
N LYS A 189 -20.72 -10.38 2.74
CA LYS A 189 -20.45 -11.59 3.50
C LYS A 189 -20.44 -11.35 5.02
N LEU A 190 -19.90 -10.21 5.43
CA LEU A 190 -19.93 -9.77 6.83
C LEU A 190 -21.36 -9.41 7.25
N GLU A 191 -22.07 -8.70 6.39
CA GLU A 191 -23.47 -8.32 6.62
C GLU A 191 -24.37 -9.55 6.80
N GLU A 192 -24.22 -10.55 5.93
CA GLU A 192 -24.95 -11.82 6.02
C GLU A 192 -24.62 -12.58 7.31
N TYR A 193 -23.32 -12.71 7.61
CA TYR A 193 -22.86 -13.54 8.75
C TYR A 193 -23.17 -12.92 10.10
N TYR A 194 -23.00 -11.60 10.25
CA TYR A 194 -23.19 -10.92 11.54
C TYR A 194 -24.55 -10.25 11.68
N GLY A 195 -25.39 -10.24 10.66
CA GLY A 195 -26.72 -9.63 10.68
C GLY A 195 -26.68 -8.12 10.86
N VAL A 196 -25.72 -7.45 10.25
CA VAL A 196 -25.50 -5.98 10.34
C VAL A 196 -25.41 -5.36 8.96
N GLU A 197 -25.69 -4.07 8.88
CA GLU A 197 -25.50 -3.23 7.70
C GLU A 197 -24.18 -2.48 7.82
N ILE A 198 -23.35 -2.48 6.76
CA ILE A 198 -22.03 -1.83 6.74
C ILE A 198 -22.00 -0.80 5.61
N ASP A 199 -22.12 0.47 5.96
CA ASP A 199 -22.10 1.57 4.99
C ASP A 199 -20.69 2.03 4.63
N SER A 200 -19.73 1.86 5.54
CA SER A 200 -18.37 2.34 5.39
C SER A 200 -17.35 1.48 6.13
N PHE A 201 -16.09 1.63 5.72
CA PHE A 201 -14.93 1.18 6.48
C PHE A 201 -14.11 2.40 6.90
N ARG A 202 -13.52 2.32 8.08
CA ARG A 202 -12.67 3.37 8.66
C ARG A 202 -11.21 2.94 8.63
N ILE A 203 -10.36 3.74 7.99
CA ILE A 203 -8.91 3.58 8.08
C ILE A 203 -8.43 4.41 9.26
N VAL A 204 -7.91 3.76 10.30
CA VAL A 204 -7.34 4.42 11.47
C VAL A 204 -5.83 4.43 11.34
N TYR A 205 -5.23 5.61 11.43
CA TYR A 205 -3.78 5.79 11.42
C TYR A 205 -3.28 6.13 12.81
N CYS A 206 -2.21 5.42 13.22
CA CYS A 206 -1.50 5.67 14.48
C CYS A 206 -0.03 5.96 14.17
N GLN A 207 0.45 7.13 14.56
CA GLN A 207 1.87 7.45 14.48
C GLN A 207 2.61 6.97 15.72
N VAL A 208 3.58 6.09 15.51
CA VAL A 208 4.27 5.41 16.61
C VAL A 208 5.26 6.31 17.34
N ASP A 209 5.74 7.38 16.66
CA ASP A 209 6.80 8.25 17.20
C ASP A 209 6.29 9.18 18.31
N ASP A 210 5.03 9.63 18.22
CA ASP A 210 4.45 10.63 19.12
C ASP A 210 2.97 10.41 19.45
N GLY A 211 2.40 9.27 19.05
CA GLY A 211 1.03 8.88 19.40
C GLY A 211 -0.08 9.66 18.68
N LEU A 212 0.23 10.40 17.63
CA LEU A 212 -0.82 11.04 16.81
C LEU A 212 -1.75 9.99 16.21
N THR A 213 -3.04 10.28 16.23
CA THR A 213 -4.06 9.45 15.60
C THR A 213 -4.96 10.26 14.69
N THR A 214 -5.40 9.66 13.61
CA THR A 214 -6.45 10.22 12.72
C THR A 214 -7.17 9.07 12.03
N TYR A 215 -8.30 9.38 11.39
CA TYR A 215 -9.03 8.39 10.61
C TYR A 215 -9.66 8.99 9.37
N PHE A 216 -10.00 8.12 8.43
CA PHE A 216 -10.73 8.44 7.21
C PHE A 216 -11.80 7.38 6.97
N ASP A 217 -12.99 7.80 6.62
CA ASP A 217 -14.09 6.92 6.28
C ASP A 217 -14.16 6.71 4.77
N ILE A 218 -14.21 5.46 4.36
CA ILE A 218 -14.27 5.03 2.97
C ILE A 218 -15.63 4.38 2.73
N SER A 219 -16.31 4.80 1.68
CA SER A 219 -17.57 4.22 1.22
C SER A 219 -17.62 4.14 -0.30
N LEU A 220 -18.61 3.48 -0.85
CA LEU A 220 -18.87 3.41 -2.29
C LEU A 220 -20.15 4.18 -2.63
N SER A 221 -20.17 4.84 -3.80
CA SER A 221 -21.29 5.68 -4.23
C SER A 221 -22.56 4.89 -4.56
N ASP A 222 -22.42 3.63 -4.94
CA ASP A 222 -23.51 2.76 -5.38
C ASP A 222 -23.39 1.38 -4.70
N GLY A 223 -23.69 1.33 -3.42
CA GLY A 223 -23.69 0.10 -2.64
C GLY A 223 -22.37 -0.66 -2.71
N TYR A 224 -22.26 -1.63 -3.62
CA TYR A 224 -21.09 -2.49 -3.81
C TYR A 224 -20.20 -2.07 -4.99
N SER A 225 -20.52 -0.98 -5.67
CA SER A 225 -19.87 -0.53 -6.90
C SER A 225 -19.70 0.99 -6.93
N GLY A 226 -19.18 1.50 -8.04
CA GLY A 226 -19.08 2.92 -8.32
C GLY A 226 -17.88 3.62 -7.68
N GLU A 227 -18.03 4.91 -7.47
CA GLU A 227 -16.95 5.80 -7.03
C GLU A 227 -16.59 5.55 -5.56
N VAL A 228 -15.29 5.53 -5.29
CA VAL A 228 -14.77 5.48 -3.93
C VAL A 228 -14.87 6.87 -3.29
N ILE A 229 -15.61 6.96 -2.20
CA ILE A 229 -15.82 8.20 -1.45
C ILE A 229 -14.91 8.17 -0.21
N ILE A 230 -14.15 9.25 -0.02
CA ILE A 230 -13.27 9.44 1.13
C ILE A 230 -13.77 10.62 1.94
N LYS A 231 -13.95 10.44 3.25
CA LYS A 231 -14.25 11.53 4.18
C LYS A 231 -13.18 11.60 5.26
N ASP A 232 -12.77 12.79 5.63
CA ASP A 232 -11.89 13.01 6.77
C ASP A 232 -12.65 12.92 8.11
N ARG A 233 -11.93 13.06 9.22
CA ARG A 233 -12.49 13.03 10.57
C ARG A 233 -13.56 14.10 10.87
N ASN A 234 -13.63 15.14 10.05
CA ASN A 234 -14.65 16.19 10.16
C ASN A 234 -15.88 15.87 9.28
N GLY A 235 -15.83 14.79 8.48
CA GLY A 235 -16.84 14.44 7.51
C GLY A 235 -16.70 15.14 6.15
N ASP A 236 -15.65 15.95 5.97
CA ASP A 236 -15.37 16.63 4.73
C ASP A 236 -14.86 15.68 3.65
N ARG A 237 -15.40 15.81 2.44
CA ARG A 237 -15.03 14.92 1.32
C ARG A 237 -13.64 15.26 0.79
N ILE A 238 -12.78 14.26 0.71
CA ILE A 238 -11.50 14.31 0.00
C ILE A 238 -11.70 13.70 -1.38
N GLN A 239 -11.29 14.42 -2.43
CA GLN A 239 -11.43 13.95 -3.81
C GLN A 239 -10.36 12.87 -4.12
N PRO A 240 -10.75 11.62 -4.44
CA PRO A 240 -9.82 10.55 -4.74
C PRO A 240 -8.88 10.89 -5.89
N ASP A 241 -9.40 11.53 -6.92
CA ASP A 241 -8.66 11.95 -8.11
C ASP A 241 -7.52 12.92 -7.78
N ALA A 242 -7.77 13.86 -6.87
CA ALA A 242 -6.76 14.81 -6.43
C ALA A 242 -5.64 14.12 -5.62
N LEU A 243 -5.98 13.11 -4.80
CA LEU A 243 -4.98 12.30 -4.07
C LEU A 243 -4.18 11.42 -5.02
N ALA A 244 -4.85 10.78 -5.97
CA ALA A 244 -4.22 9.95 -6.97
C ALA A 244 -3.23 10.76 -7.81
N SER A 245 -3.59 11.98 -8.20
CA SER A 245 -2.71 12.93 -8.90
C SER A 245 -1.48 13.29 -8.08
N LEU A 246 -1.69 13.58 -6.80
CA LEU A 246 -0.61 13.91 -5.88
C LEU A 246 0.38 12.76 -5.74
N GLU A 247 -0.10 11.52 -5.56
CA GLU A 247 0.74 10.33 -5.45
C GLU A 247 1.48 10.01 -6.76
N ALA A 248 0.84 10.27 -7.90
CA ALA A 248 1.45 10.12 -9.21
C ALA A 248 2.48 11.20 -9.55
N GLY A 249 2.56 12.28 -8.76
CA GLY A 249 3.39 13.45 -9.06
C GLY A 249 2.95 14.17 -10.35
N LEU A 250 1.64 14.13 -10.64
CA LEU A 250 1.04 14.73 -11.80
C LEU A 250 0.13 15.89 -11.37
N ASP A 251 0.18 16.99 -12.10
CA ASP A 251 -0.80 18.08 -11.94
C ASP A 251 -2.04 17.77 -12.80
N LEU A 252 -2.79 16.76 -12.37
CA LEU A 252 -3.94 16.28 -13.13
C LEU A 252 -5.17 17.10 -12.81
N LYS A 253 -5.75 17.74 -13.80
CA LYS A 253 -7.04 18.43 -13.71
C LYS A 253 -8.23 17.47 -13.84
N ARG A 254 -8.04 16.31 -14.43
CA ARG A 254 -9.06 15.26 -14.60
C ARG A 254 -8.44 13.88 -14.56
N ILE A 255 -8.87 13.11 -13.58
CA ILE A 255 -8.77 11.66 -13.57
C ILE A 255 -10.21 11.18 -13.61
N GLY A 256 -10.51 10.20 -14.46
CA GLY A 256 -11.76 9.45 -14.29
C GLY A 256 -11.78 8.89 -12.88
N GLY A 257 -12.86 9.12 -12.13
CA GLY A 257 -12.93 8.88 -10.70
C GLY A 257 -12.37 7.52 -10.29
N LEU A 258 -11.76 7.43 -9.11
CA LEU A 258 -11.37 6.15 -8.53
C LEU A 258 -12.65 5.34 -8.28
N THR A 259 -12.87 4.30 -9.06
CA THR A 259 -14.01 3.39 -8.94
C THR A 259 -13.54 2.00 -8.55
N ILE A 260 -14.43 1.23 -7.94
CA ILE A 260 -14.15 -0.17 -7.62
C ILE A 260 -13.89 -0.99 -8.90
N GLU A 261 -14.55 -0.64 -10.00
CA GLU A 261 -14.39 -1.27 -11.29
C GLU A 261 -12.98 -1.07 -11.85
N ASN A 262 -12.42 0.14 -11.76
CA ASN A 262 -11.04 0.43 -12.18
C ASN A 262 -10.01 -0.36 -11.34
N ILE A 263 -10.28 -0.58 -10.06
CA ILE A 263 -9.45 -1.42 -9.20
C ILE A 263 -9.58 -2.89 -9.64
N MET A 264 -10.80 -3.37 -9.91
CA MET A 264 -11.05 -4.75 -10.36
C MET A 264 -10.41 -5.02 -11.72
N ASP A 265 -10.45 -4.08 -12.65
CA ASP A 265 -9.80 -4.20 -13.97
C ASP A 265 -8.31 -4.52 -13.83
N ARG A 266 -7.62 -3.93 -12.85
CA ARG A 266 -6.21 -4.24 -12.58
C ARG A 266 -6.01 -5.66 -12.06
N TYR A 267 -6.95 -6.19 -11.30
CA TYR A 267 -6.88 -7.58 -10.83
C TYR A 267 -7.17 -8.58 -11.95
N TYR A 268 -8.08 -8.29 -12.87
CA TYR A 268 -8.28 -9.10 -14.07
C TYR A 268 -7.02 -9.13 -14.94
N MET A 269 -6.38 -7.99 -15.17
CA MET A 269 -5.07 -7.95 -15.84
C MET A 269 -4.02 -8.79 -15.11
N MET A 270 -4.02 -8.80 -13.77
CA MET A 270 -3.12 -9.65 -13.00
C MET A 270 -3.41 -11.14 -13.19
N GLN A 271 -4.70 -11.54 -13.28
CA GLN A 271 -5.05 -12.92 -13.58
C GLN A 271 -4.50 -13.35 -14.94
N ASP A 272 -4.60 -12.48 -15.97
CA ASP A 272 -4.05 -12.75 -17.29
C ASP A 272 -2.53 -12.93 -17.23
N TYR A 273 -1.81 -12.06 -16.54
CA TYR A 273 -0.36 -12.21 -16.37
C TYR A 273 0.03 -13.46 -15.59
N LEU A 274 -0.79 -13.92 -14.65
CA LEU A 274 -0.52 -15.12 -13.87
C LEU A 274 -0.73 -16.42 -14.64
N GLN A 275 -1.40 -16.38 -15.81
CA GLN A 275 -1.49 -17.51 -16.73
C GLN A 275 -0.17 -17.75 -17.47
N ASP A 276 0.67 -16.72 -17.62
CA ASP A 276 2.00 -16.83 -18.22
C ASP A 276 3.07 -16.67 -17.13
N VAL A 277 3.52 -17.80 -16.60
CA VAL A 277 4.52 -17.85 -15.51
C VAL A 277 5.97 -17.64 -16.00
N GLU A 278 6.20 -17.60 -17.30
CA GLU A 278 7.52 -17.40 -17.89
C GLU A 278 7.80 -15.93 -18.21
N ASN A 279 6.75 -15.15 -18.50
CA ASN A 279 6.87 -13.77 -18.92
C ASN A 279 6.28 -12.81 -17.88
N PRO A 280 7.12 -12.18 -17.03
CA PRO A 280 6.65 -11.24 -16.04
C PRO A 280 6.04 -9.99 -16.69
N PRO A 281 5.00 -9.40 -16.09
CA PRO A 281 4.38 -8.18 -16.59
C PRO A 281 5.38 -7.03 -16.72
N PRO A 282 5.08 -5.99 -17.51
CA PRO A 282 5.91 -4.80 -17.64
C PRO A 282 6.24 -4.17 -16.29
N ARG A 283 7.37 -3.46 -16.21
CA ARG A 283 7.72 -2.65 -15.04
C ARG A 283 6.82 -1.43 -15.00
N ASN A 284 6.16 -1.21 -13.86
CA ASN A 284 5.28 -0.06 -13.67
C ASN A 284 5.99 1.12 -12.99
N TYR A 285 7.15 0.86 -12.38
CA TYR A 285 7.95 1.83 -11.66
C TYR A 285 9.43 1.73 -12.07
N GLN A 286 10.16 2.82 -11.91
CA GLN A 286 11.58 2.91 -12.24
C GLN A 286 12.44 2.86 -10.97
N LEU A 287 13.36 1.91 -10.88
CA LEU A 287 14.34 1.85 -9.78
C LEU A 287 15.39 2.98 -9.92
N ARG A 288 15.71 3.33 -11.16
CA ARG A 288 16.46 4.52 -11.53
C ARG A 288 15.71 5.21 -12.66
N TYR A 289 15.48 6.51 -12.50
CA TYR A 289 14.83 7.32 -13.53
C TYR A 289 15.68 7.38 -14.79
N ASP A 290 15.04 7.28 -15.95
CA ASP A 290 15.62 7.76 -17.21
C ASP A 290 15.76 9.28 -17.18
N GLU A 291 16.53 9.82 -18.13
CA GLU A 291 16.87 11.25 -18.18
C GLU A 291 15.61 12.14 -18.26
N GLU A 292 14.65 11.79 -19.10
CA GLU A 292 13.41 12.55 -19.25
C GLU A 292 12.60 12.61 -17.96
N THR A 293 12.41 11.46 -17.31
CA THR A 293 11.69 11.38 -16.03
C THR A 293 12.46 12.11 -14.93
N PHE A 294 13.78 11.98 -14.91
CA PHE A 294 14.62 12.64 -13.93
C PHE A 294 14.52 14.17 -14.03
N GLU A 295 14.65 14.72 -15.24
CA GLU A 295 14.55 16.17 -15.47
C GLU A 295 13.18 16.73 -15.08
N LYS A 296 12.09 16.04 -15.46
CA LYS A 296 10.72 16.42 -15.06
C LYS A 296 10.55 16.46 -13.54
N LYS A 297 11.02 15.42 -12.85
CA LYS A 297 10.91 15.32 -11.39
C LYS A 297 11.83 16.29 -10.65
N LEU A 298 13.02 16.57 -11.21
CA LEU A 298 13.92 17.58 -10.68
C LEU A 298 13.32 18.99 -10.79
N ALA A 299 12.75 19.33 -11.95
CA ALA A 299 12.06 20.59 -12.17
C ALA A 299 10.82 20.77 -11.27
N ALA A 300 10.11 19.67 -10.97
CA ALA A 300 8.99 19.64 -10.04
C ALA A 300 9.42 19.72 -8.54
N GLY A 301 10.75 19.66 -8.24
CA GLY A 301 11.25 19.67 -6.87
C GLY A 301 11.02 18.35 -6.11
N GLU A 302 10.71 17.27 -6.79
CA GLU A 302 10.46 15.95 -6.20
C GLU A 302 11.78 15.19 -5.89
N ILE A 303 12.88 15.59 -6.50
CA ILE A 303 14.20 15.00 -6.28
C ILE A 303 15.02 15.94 -5.39
N SER A 304 15.54 15.41 -4.30
CA SER A 304 16.42 16.18 -3.40
C SER A 304 17.76 16.50 -4.07
N LYS A 305 18.45 17.54 -3.60
CA LYS A 305 19.81 17.90 -4.09
C LYS A 305 20.80 16.72 -4.03
N THR A 306 20.74 15.93 -2.94
CA THR A 306 21.57 14.72 -2.79
C THR A 306 21.15 13.65 -3.79
N GLY A 307 19.84 13.49 -4.04
CA GLY A 307 19.34 12.58 -5.07
C GLY A 307 19.84 12.95 -6.45
N ALA A 308 19.76 14.23 -6.82
CA ALA A 308 20.25 14.73 -8.09
C ALA A 308 21.76 14.47 -8.26
N ALA A 309 22.57 14.84 -7.28
CA ALA A 309 24.02 14.59 -7.32
C ALA A 309 24.37 13.10 -7.42
N ASN A 310 23.60 12.23 -6.77
CA ASN A 310 23.79 10.77 -6.88
C ASN A 310 23.40 10.25 -8.26
N TRP A 311 22.31 10.77 -8.85
CA TRP A 311 21.88 10.36 -10.18
C TRP A 311 22.93 10.74 -11.24
N GLU A 312 23.48 11.96 -11.16
CA GLU A 312 24.50 12.47 -12.10
C GLU A 312 25.85 11.75 -11.96
N LYS A 313 26.32 11.54 -10.70
CA LYS A 313 27.71 11.11 -10.44
C LYS A 313 27.84 9.61 -10.18
N LYS A 314 26.76 8.91 -9.91
CA LYS A 314 26.76 7.48 -9.55
C LYS A 314 25.78 6.72 -10.42
N PRO A 315 26.23 6.22 -11.58
CA PRO A 315 25.34 5.52 -12.53
C PRO A 315 24.57 4.36 -11.93
N LEU A 316 25.16 3.65 -10.96
CA LEU A 316 24.50 2.55 -10.25
C LEU A 316 23.64 2.99 -9.05
N ALA A 317 23.52 4.29 -8.76
CA ALA A 317 22.69 4.76 -7.67
C ALA A 317 21.20 4.55 -7.99
N GLN A 318 20.48 4.03 -7.00
CA GLN A 318 19.03 3.77 -7.11
C GLN A 318 18.25 5.06 -6.82
N VAL A 319 18.23 6.00 -7.77
CA VAL A 319 17.43 7.23 -7.74
C VAL A 319 16.21 7.05 -8.62
N GLY A 320 15.15 6.56 -8.04
CA GLY A 320 13.93 6.19 -8.73
C GLY A 320 12.72 6.15 -7.79
N ASP A 321 11.70 5.46 -8.21
CA ASP A 321 10.45 5.32 -7.45
C ASP A 321 10.68 4.56 -6.14
N TRP A 322 10.07 5.07 -5.07
CA TRP A 322 10.24 4.49 -3.74
C TRP A 322 9.69 3.05 -3.67
N GLN A 323 8.67 2.72 -4.46
CA GLN A 323 8.11 1.38 -4.57
C GLN A 323 9.16 0.35 -4.97
N CYS A 324 10.05 0.71 -5.90
CA CYS A 324 11.17 -0.16 -6.30
C CYS A 324 12.22 -0.28 -5.21
N ARG A 325 12.51 0.80 -4.49
CA ARG A 325 13.53 0.80 -3.43
C ARG A 325 13.21 -0.18 -2.31
N TYR A 326 11.93 -0.29 -1.94
CA TYR A 326 11.45 -1.18 -0.88
C TYR A 326 10.84 -2.50 -1.40
N CYS A 327 10.98 -2.78 -2.70
CA CYS A 327 10.43 -3.99 -3.30
C CYS A 327 11.21 -5.24 -2.84
N ASP A 328 10.49 -6.27 -2.40
CA ASP A 328 11.07 -7.55 -1.97
C ASP A 328 11.84 -8.26 -3.09
N TRP A 329 11.50 -7.98 -4.35
CA TRP A 329 12.06 -8.61 -5.56
C TRP A 329 12.91 -7.67 -6.42
N LYS A 330 13.40 -6.55 -5.87
CA LYS A 330 14.09 -5.53 -6.65
C LYS A 330 15.29 -6.08 -7.46
N ASN A 331 16.05 -7.04 -6.91
CA ASN A 331 17.22 -7.61 -7.57
C ASN A 331 16.87 -8.62 -8.68
N HIS A 332 15.67 -9.22 -8.65
CA HIS A 332 15.16 -9.98 -9.81
C HIS A 332 14.70 -9.03 -10.92
N CYS A 333 14.10 -7.91 -10.54
CA CYS A 333 13.63 -6.93 -11.50
C CYS A 333 14.80 -6.22 -12.18
N LEU A 334 15.75 -5.74 -11.36
CA LEU A 334 16.98 -5.06 -11.79
C LEU A 334 18.07 -5.37 -10.74
N PRO A 335 19.10 -6.13 -11.08
CA PRO A 335 20.10 -6.63 -10.13
C PRO A 335 21.14 -5.57 -9.72
N TYR A 336 20.72 -4.33 -9.42
CA TYR A 336 21.61 -3.20 -9.06
C TYR A 336 22.54 -3.53 -7.89
N GLY A 337 22.01 -4.11 -6.81
CA GLY A 337 22.82 -4.44 -5.64
C GLY A 337 23.93 -5.42 -5.95
N VAL A 338 23.59 -6.50 -6.67
CA VAL A 338 24.56 -7.52 -7.07
C VAL A 338 25.62 -6.95 -8.02
N LEU A 339 25.22 -6.09 -8.95
CA LEU A 339 26.15 -5.47 -9.89
C LEU A 339 27.06 -4.46 -9.18
N THR A 340 26.55 -3.68 -8.24
CA THR A 340 27.34 -2.75 -7.42
C THR A 340 28.40 -3.51 -6.61
N GLU A 341 28.02 -4.58 -5.92
CA GLU A 341 28.95 -5.43 -5.18
C GLU A 341 30.07 -6.01 -6.06
N LYS A 342 29.72 -6.45 -7.28
CA LYS A 342 30.72 -6.96 -8.24
C LYS A 342 31.67 -5.90 -8.73
N VAL A 343 31.20 -4.67 -8.94
CA VAL A 343 32.04 -3.52 -9.34
C VAL A 343 32.98 -3.14 -8.19
N GLU A 344 32.46 -3.02 -6.97
CA GLU A 344 33.25 -2.71 -5.78
C GLU A 344 34.32 -3.78 -5.48
N ALA A 345 33.99 -5.05 -5.73
CA ALA A 345 34.93 -6.16 -5.62
C ALA A 345 35.93 -6.28 -6.80
N GLY A 346 35.82 -5.41 -7.80
CA GLY A 346 36.66 -5.46 -9.01
C GLY A 346 36.39 -6.65 -9.94
N LEU A 347 35.26 -7.36 -9.75
CA LEU A 347 34.85 -8.51 -10.54
C LEU A 347 34.12 -8.14 -11.84
N LEU A 348 33.70 -6.90 -11.96
CA LEU A 348 32.99 -6.35 -13.10
C LEU A 348 33.37 -4.87 -13.27
N THR A 349 33.49 -4.40 -14.52
CA THR A 349 33.62 -2.96 -14.77
C THR A 349 32.27 -2.26 -14.62
N GLU A 350 32.28 -0.98 -14.26
CA GLU A 350 31.06 -0.18 -14.16
C GLU A 350 30.32 -0.13 -15.50
N GLU A 351 31.05 0.02 -16.62
CA GLU A 351 30.49 0.01 -17.97
C GLU A 351 29.77 -1.31 -18.29
N ALA A 352 30.38 -2.44 -17.96
CA ALA A 352 29.77 -3.76 -18.16
C ALA A 352 28.52 -3.96 -17.26
N ALA A 353 28.54 -3.44 -16.03
CA ALA A 353 27.40 -3.45 -15.13
C ALA A 353 26.23 -2.60 -15.68
N LEU A 354 26.52 -1.41 -16.20
CA LEU A 354 25.54 -0.53 -16.83
C LEU A 354 24.93 -1.17 -18.09
N GLY A 355 25.77 -1.81 -18.92
CA GLY A 355 25.29 -2.57 -20.09
C GLY A 355 24.30 -3.67 -19.72
N GLN A 356 24.54 -4.40 -18.62
CA GLN A 356 23.60 -5.42 -18.12
C GLN A 356 22.27 -4.82 -17.62
N LEU A 357 22.27 -3.57 -17.21
CA LEU A 357 21.06 -2.85 -16.79
C LEU A 357 20.33 -2.17 -17.95
N GLY A 358 20.89 -2.22 -19.16
CA GLY A 358 20.37 -1.51 -20.33
C GLY A 358 20.52 0.02 -20.25
N ILE A 359 21.42 0.49 -19.39
CA ILE A 359 21.74 1.91 -19.25
C ILE A 359 22.86 2.24 -20.25
N VAL A 360 22.50 2.87 -21.36
CA VAL A 360 23.45 3.27 -22.43
C VAL A 360 23.74 4.75 -22.28
N GLY A 361 25.03 5.14 -22.34
CA GLY A 361 25.42 6.54 -22.48
C GLY A 361 26.09 7.20 -21.26
N PHE A 362 26.55 6.45 -20.27
CA PHE A 362 27.46 6.98 -19.26
C PHE A 362 28.91 6.73 -19.63
N GLY A 363 29.62 7.79 -20.06
CA GLY A 363 31.09 7.75 -20.23
C GLY A 363 31.55 8.17 -21.63
N SER A 364 31.51 9.44 -21.92
CA SER A 364 32.44 10.11 -22.81
C SER A 364 32.68 11.52 -22.33
#